data_9b84220671683958b1685a0b97a3632c
#
_entry.id   9b84220671683958b1685a0b97a3632c
#
_cell.length_a   1.000
_cell.length_b   1.000
_cell.length_c   1.000
_cell.angle_alpha   90.00
_cell.angle_beta   90.00
_cell.angle_gamma   90.00
#
_symmetry.space_group_name_H-M   'P 1'
#
loop_
_entity.id
_entity.type
_entity.pdbx_description
1 polymer ?
#
loop_
_entity_poly.entity_id
_entity_poly.type
_entity_poly.pdbx_seq_one_letter_code
_entity_poly.pdbx_strand_id
1 'polypeptide(L)' 'MIHMVSVGNDIVDSINDYRINEGYLPVDLLQIKGLDKSTLEYFSYKTESDSSYTLSFVTLSQDVIEYESTNATWQ' A
#
# COMPACT_ATOMS: atom_id res chain seq x y z
N MET A 1 -10.12 1.22 -18.01
CA MET A 1 -10.31 1.79 -16.65
C MET A 1 -9.35 1.14 -15.70
N ILE A 2 -8.64 1.93 -14.91
CA ILE A 2 -7.71 1.42 -13.93
C ILE A 2 -8.47 1.15 -12.63
N HIS A 3 -8.39 -0.08 -12.14
CA HIS A 3 -9.00 -0.45 -10.88
C HIS A 3 -7.97 -0.23 -9.76
N MET A 4 -7.97 0.97 -9.18
CA MET A 4 -6.97 1.35 -8.18
C MET A 4 -7.00 0.45 -6.94
N VAL A 5 -8.19 0.02 -6.52
CA VAL A 5 -8.28 -0.90 -5.38
C VAL A 5 -7.61 -2.24 -5.70
N SER A 6 -7.80 -2.74 -6.93
CA SER A 6 -7.14 -3.98 -7.35
C SER A 6 -5.62 -3.83 -7.35
N VAL A 7 -5.13 -2.72 -7.89
CA VAL A 7 -3.69 -2.41 -7.87
C VAL A 7 -3.20 -2.27 -6.43
N GLY A 8 -3.99 -1.57 -5.59
CA GLY A 8 -3.68 -1.42 -4.18
C GLY A 8 -3.59 -2.76 -3.45
N ASN A 9 -4.47 -3.71 -3.78
CA ASN A 9 -4.42 -5.03 -3.19
C ASN A 9 -3.12 -5.75 -3.55
N ASP A 10 -2.62 -5.58 -4.77
CA ASP A 10 -1.34 -6.15 -5.17
C ASP A 10 -0.20 -5.55 -4.34
N ILE A 11 -0.27 -4.24 -4.08
CA ILE A 11 0.72 -3.56 -3.25
C ILE A 11 0.63 -4.08 -1.81
N VAL A 12 -0.59 -4.24 -1.28
CA VAL A 12 -0.80 -4.78 0.07
C VAL A 12 -0.21 -6.18 0.20
N ASP A 13 -0.44 -7.04 -0.80
CA ASP A 13 0.13 -8.38 -0.80
C ASP A 13 1.65 -8.34 -0.78
N SER A 14 2.24 -7.42 -1.56
CA SER A 14 3.69 -7.26 -1.60
C SER A 14 4.24 -6.76 -0.27
N ILE A 15 3.54 -5.84 0.40
CA ILE A 15 3.93 -5.35 1.72
C ILE A 15 3.90 -6.49 2.72
N ASN A 16 2.85 -7.31 2.69
CA ASN A 16 2.72 -8.43 3.62
C ASN A 16 3.81 -9.47 3.39
N ASP A 17 4.13 -9.77 2.13
CA ASP A 17 5.21 -10.68 1.80
C ASP A 17 6.56 -10.14 2.29
N TYR A 18 6.80 -8.84 2.11
CA TYR A 18 8.02 -8.21 2.59
C TYR A 18 8.15 -8.38 4.11
N ARG A 19 7.04 -8.12 4.83
CA ARG A 19 7.03 -8.25 6.29
C ARG A 19 7.32 -9.67 6.74
N ILE A 20 6.76 -10.66 6.03
CA ILE A 20 6.99 -12.07 6.37
C ILE A 20 8.45 -12.44 6.13
N ASN A 21 9.02 -12.00 5.01
CA ASN A 21 10.38 -12.35 4.63
C ASN A 21 11.43 -11.61 5.45
N GLU A 22 11.19 -10.33 5.76
CA GLU A 22 12.17 -9.48 6.44
C GLU A 22 11.94 -9.35 7.93
N GLY A 23 10.74 -9.67 8.40
CA GLY A 23 10.38 -9.59 9.81
C GLY A 23 9.94 -8.20 10.27
N TYR A 24 9.84 -7.24 9.35
CA TYR A 24 9.38 -5.88 9.64
C TYR A 24 8.77 -5.25 8.41
N LEU A 25 8.01 -4.16 8.59
CA LEU A 25 7.40 -3.43 7.49
C LEU A 25 8.46 -2.62 6.73
N PRO A 26 8.29 -2.46 5.41
CA PRO A 26 9.18 -1.57 4.66
C PRO A 26 8.98 -0.13 5.12
N VAL A 27 10.04 0.64 5.12
CA VAL A 27 9.97 2.08 5.42
C VAL A 27 9.33 2.82 4.26
N ASP A 28 9.56 2.33 3.04
CA ASP A 28 9.07 2.95 1.81
C ASP A 28 8.71 1.84 0.82
N LEU A 29 7.69 2.08 0.00
CA LEU A 29 7.27 1.12 -1.02
C LEU A 29 8.38 0.82 -2.02
N LEU A 30 9.30 1.76 -2.23
CA LEU A 30 10.43 1.56 -3.15
C LEU A 30 11.38 0.47 -2.69
N GLN A 31 11.34 0.07 -1.42
CA GLN A 31 12.15 -1.02 -0.91
C GLN A 31 11.65 -2.39 -1.36
N ILE A 32 10.42 -2.47 -1.84
CA ILE A 32 9.82 -3.73 -2.28
C ILE A 32 10.18 -3.95 -3.73
N LYS A 33 10.87 -5.06 -4.00
CA LYS A 33 11.24 -5.44 -5.37
C LYS A 33 10.00 -5.92 -6.12
N GLY A 34 9.97 -5.63 -7.41
CA GLY A 34 8.90 -6.10 -8.28
C GLY A 34 7.71 -5.17 -8.40
N LEU A 35 7.67 -4.08 -7.65
CA LEU A 35 6.61 -3.08 -7.79
C LEU A 35 7.01 -2.06 -8.84
N ASP A 36 6.05 -1.66 -9.67
CA ASP A 36 6.25 -0.67 -10.70
C ASP A 36 6.30 0.72 -10.05
N LYS A 37 7.42 1.40 -10.20
CA LYS A 37 7.62 2.73 -9.62
C LYS A 37 6.58 3.73 -10.09
N SER A 38 6.19 3.68 -11.37
CA SER A 38 5.20 4.61 -11.90
C SER A 38 3.83 4.38 -11.26
N THR A 39 3.50 3.14 -10.91
CA THR A 39 2.27 2.83 -10.19
C THR A 39 2.33 3.36 -8.76
N LEU A 40 3.47 3.25 -8.11
CA LEU A 40 3.63 3.69 -6.72
C LEU A 40 3.46 5.20 -6.56
N GLU A 41 3.65 5.97 -7.61
CA GLU A 41 3.46 7.43 -7.57
C GLU A 41 2.02 7.82 -7.26
N TYR A 42 1.06 6.94 -7.52
CA TYR A 42 -0.36 7.20 -7.25
C TYR A 42 -0.77 6.86 -5.82
N PHE A 43 0.13 6.26 -5.04
CA PHE A 43 -0.18 5.79 -3.70
C PHE A 43 0.66 6.51 -2.66
N SER A 44 0.07 6.69 -1.48
CA SER A 44 0.77 7.17 -0.29
C SER A 44 0.84 6.04 0.72
N TYR A 45 2.02 5.79 1.24
CA TYR A 45 2.26 4.73 2.21
C TYR A 45 2.79 5.35 3.50
N LYS A 46 2.18 4.97 4.62
CA LYS A 46 2.58 5.50 5.92
C LYS A 46 2.54 4.38 6.94
N THR A 47 3.63 4.21 7.67
CA THR A 47 3.65 3.28 8.81
C THR A 47 3.14 4.01 10.05
N GLU A 48 2.29 3.34 10.81
CA GLU A 48 1.72 3.91 12.04
C GLU A 48 2.37 3.30 13.27
N SER A 49 2.86 2.05 13.14
CA SER A 49 3.58 1.36 14.19
C SER A 49 4.46 0.31 13.53
N ASP A 50 5.15 -0.48 14.34
CA ASP A 50 6.01 -1.55 13.81
C ASP A 50 5.26 -2.60 13.00
N SER A 51 3.94 -2.72 13.21
CA SER A 51 3.15 -3.77 12.59
C SER A 51 1.91 -3.24 11.86
N SER A 52 1.70 -1.93 11.79
CA SER A 52 0.53 -1.38 11.11
C SER A 52 0.92 -0.26 10.16
N TYR A 53 0.16 -0.14 9.08
CA TYR A 53 0.40 0.86 8.04
C TYR A 53 -0.91 1.28 7.39
N THR A 54 -0.87 2.40 6.69
CA THR A 54 -1.98 2.91 5.88
C THR A 54 -1.46 3.12 4.46
N LEU A 55 -2.22 2.62 3.49
CA LEU A 55 -1.95 2.83 2.08
C LEU A 55 -3.14 3.58 1.49
N SER A 56 -2.91 4.69 0.80
CA SER A 56 -3.99 5.51 0.28
C SER A 56 -3.74 5.97 -1.16
N PHE A 57 -4.81 6.33 -1.83
CA PHE A 57 -4.75 6.96 -3.14
C PHE A 57 -5.92 7.93 -3.29
N VAL A 58 -5.79 8.84 -4.25
CA VAL A 58 -6.82 9.84 -4.52
C VAL A 58 -7.52 9.48 -5.82
N THR A 59 -8.86 9.48 -5.80
CA THR A 59 -9.66 9.19 -6.99
C THR A 59 -9.72 10.40 -7.92
N LEU A 60 -10.26 10.22 -9.12
CA LEU A 60 -10.47 11.34 -10.05
C LEU A 60 -11.42 12.39 -9.49
N SER A 61 -12.30 11.99 -8.58
CA SER A 61 -13.21 12.91 -7.88
C SER A 61 -12.55 13.59 -6.68
N GLN A 62 -11.25 13.36 -6.48
CA GLN A 62 -10.46 13.89 -5.38
C GLN A 62 -10.86 13.34 -4.00
N ASP A 63 -11.51 12.17 -3.99
CA ASP A 63 -11.78 11.45 -2.76
C ASP A 63 -10.57 10.62 -2.38
N VAL A 64 -10.22 10.62 -1.09
CA VAL A 64 -9.12 9.82 -0.58
C VAL A 64 -9.67 8.46 -0.14
N ILE A 65 -9.09 7.39 -0.69
CA ILE A 65 -9.43 6.02 -0.33
C ILE A 65 -8.24 5.42 0.41
N GLU A 66 -8.48 4.90 1.60
CA GLU A 66 -7.41 4.40 2.46
C GLU A 66 -7.61 2.93 2.78
N TYR A 67 -6.49 2.20 2.84
CA TYR A 67 -6.44 0.84 3.34
C TYR A 67 -5.72 0.86 4.69
N GLU A 68 -6.40 0.38 5.72
CA GLU A 68 -5.81 0.24 7.05
C GLU A 68 -5.47 -1.23 7.30
N SER A 69 -4.20 -1.50 7.60
CA SER A 69 -3.73 -2.87 7.79
C SER A 69 -4.38 -3.53 9.00
N THR A 70 -4.73 -2.75 10.02
CA THR A 70 -5.37 -3.28 11.22
C THR A 70 -6.77 -3.83 10.95
N ASN A 71 -7.49 -3.21 10.01
CA ASN A 71 -8.83 -3.63 9.62
C ASN A 71 -8.83 -4.48 8.34
N ALA A 72 -7.74 -4.42 7.59
CA ALA A 72 -7.58 -5.11 6.30
C ALA A 72 -8.70 -4.75 5.32
N THR A 73 -9.15 -3.51 5.34
CA THR A 73 -10.24 -3.02 4.48
C THR A 73 -9.92 -1.66 3.89
N TRP A 74 -10.49 -1.44 2.71
CA TRP A 74 -10.48 -0.13 2.05
C TRP A 74 -11.66 0.70 2.51
N GLN A 75 -11.43 1.96 2.73
CA GLN A 75 -12.50 2.90 3.14
C GLN A 75 -12.53 4.14 2.27
#